data_e470b44f6a704e8a4c80fed5fd96f0c9
#
_entry.id   e470b44f6a704e8a4c80fed5fd96f0c9
#
_cell.length_a   1.000
_cell.length_b   1.000
_cell.length_c   1.000
_cell.angle_alpha   90.00
_cell.angle_beta   90.00
_cell.angle_gamma   90.00
#
_symmetry.space_group_name_H-M   'P 1'
#
loop_
_entity.id
_entity.type
_entity.pdbx_description
1 polymer ?
#
loop_
_entity_poly.entity_id
_entity_poly.type
_entity_poly.pdbx_seq_one_letter_code
_entity_poly.pdbx_strand_id
1 'polypeptide(L)'
;PLRLKAKFPANAFLIGFASIAALFCGFTFVTGSGFLNKFPYYQSLILFAALTCAFTVKDINDYEGDKKNNIMTLPVLFGKEKGRKITAFAALFSYLFLPAALKAYFLLVPGAIFGSATAVLIYFSEKKLNESLVFLFLFLFCLSCFALCSFYGKGCIPGIY
;
A
#
# COMPACT_ATOMS: atom_id res chain seq x y z
N PRO A 1 28.87 2.14 6.00
CA PRO A 1 27.55 2.14 6.60
C PRO A 1 26.51 1.67 5.58
N LEU A 2 25.68 0.69 5.99
CA LEU A 2 24.62 0.14 5.14
C LEU A 2 23.55 1.20 4.90
N ARG A 3 23.52 1.80 3.69
CA ARG A 3 22.45 2.70 3.26
C ARG A 3 21.29 1.88 2.67
N LEU A 4 20.54 1.15 3.50
CA LEU A 4 19.38 0.34 3.06
C LEU A 4 18.35 1.19 2.30
N LYS A 5 18.14 2.42 2.72
CA LYS A 5 17.29 3.41 2.06
C LYS A 5 17.64 3.65 0.57
N ALA A 6 18.91 3.45 0.18
CA ALA A 6 19.38 3.70 -1.16
C ALA A 6 19.23 2.48 -2.10
N LYS A 7 18.79 1.33 -1.60
CA LYS A 7 18.74 0.08 -2.36
C LYS A 7 17.30 -0.36 -2.60
N PHE A 8 16.90 -0.44 -3.87
CA PHE A 8 15.65 -1.12 -4.22
C PHE A 8 15.84 -2.65 -4.08
N PRO A 9 14.85 -3.38 -3.54
CA PRO A 9 13.54 -2.94 -3.03
C PRO A 9 13.51 -2.59 -1.53
N ALA A 10 14.67 -2.47 -0.88
CA ALA A 10 14.77 -2.32 0.58
C ALA A 10 14.03 -1.09 1.12
N ASN A 11 14.02 0.05 0.38
CA ASN A 11 13.30 1.25 0.77
C ASN A 11 11.78 1.01 0.88
N ALA A 12 11.18 0.35 -0.11
CA ALA A 12 9.74 0.05 -0.11
C ALA A 12 9.38 -0.96 1.00
N PHE A 13 10.21 -2.00 1.19
CA PHE A 13 10.03 -2.97 2.26
C PHE A 13 10.14 -2.35 3.65
N LEU A 14 11.04 -1.39 3.87
CA LEU A 14 11.17 -0.72 5.16
C LEU A 14 9.90 0.04 5.54
N ILE A 15 9.24 0.71 4.58
CA ILE A 15 7.98 1.42 4.83
C ILE A 15 6.85 0.43 5.13
N GLY A 16 6.74 -0.63 4.33
CA GLY A 16 5.78 -1.71 4.60
C GLY A 16 5.98 -2.35 5.97
N PHE A 17 7.24 -2.63 6.34
CA PHE A 17 7.59 -3.18 7.66
C PHE A 17 7.22 -2.23 8.80
N ALA A 18 7.50 -0.93 8.68
CA ALA A 18 7.12 0.06 9.68
C ALA A 18 5.60 0.11 9.89
N SER A 19 4.82 -0.02 8.79
CA SER A 19 3.35 -0.05 8.87
C SER A 19 2.85 -1.30 9.61
N ILE A 20 3.45 -2.48 9.37
CA ILE A 20 3.07 -3.72 10.08
C ILE A 20 3.53 -3.67 11.54
N ALA A 21 4.70 -3.10 11.83
CA ALA A 21 5.14 -2.90 13.21
C ALA A 21 4.17 -1.99 13.98
N ALA A 22 3.70 -0.90 13.37
CA ALA A 22 2.68 -0.03 13.96
C ALA A 22 1.36 -0.77 14.20
N LEU A 23 0.91 -1.59 13.24
CA LEU A 23 -0.27 -2.44 13.39
C LEU A 23 -0.11 -3.42 14.56
N PHE A 24 1.04 -4.09 14.67
CA PHE A 24 1.36 -5.01 15.74
C PHE A 24 1.36 -4.32 17.11
N CYS A 25 1.99 -3.14 17.21
CA CYS A 25 1.97 -2.34 18.43
C CYS A 25 0.54 -1.92 18.81
N GLY A 26 -0.25 -1.46 17.85
CA GLY A 26 -1.65 -1.12 18.10
C GLY A 26 -2.49 -2.31 18.58
N PHE A 27 -2.31 -3.47 17.94
CA PHE A 27 -2.99 -4.71 18.35
C PHE A 27 -2.62 -5.10 19.78
N THR A 28 -1.32 -5.13 20.12
CA THR A 28 -0.86 -5.51 21.47
C THR A 28 -1.29 -4.50 22.52
N PHE A 29 -1.36 -3.21 22.19
CA PHE A 29 -1.84 -2.17 23.08
C PHE A 29 -3.32 -2.37 23.45
N VAL A 30 -4.16 -2.74 22.48
CA VAL A 30 -5.60 -2.93 22.69
C VAL A 30 -5.92 -4.25 23.36
N THR A 31 -5.22 -5.33 22.95
CA THR A 31 -5.57 -6.70 23.40
C THR A 31 -4.74 -7.22 24.57
N GLY A 32 -3.60 -6.58 24.85
CA GLY A 32 -2.61 -7.05 25.82
C GLY A 32 -1.71 -8.17 25.27
N SER A 33 -0.58 -8.39 25.93
CA SER A 33 0.43 -9.36 25.47
C SER A 33 -0.04 -10.82 25.47
N GLY A 34 -1.05 -11.18 26.28
CA GLY A 34 -1.60 -12.54 26.36
C GLY A 34 -2.31 -13.01 25.08
N PHE A 35 -2.56 -12.12 24.12
CA PHE A 35 -3.27 -12.42 22.87
C PHE A 35 -2.37 -12.43 21.63
N LEU A 36 -1.05 -12.50 21.79
CA LEU A 36 -0.10 -12.50 20.67
C LEU A 36 -0.34 -13.65 19.67
N ASN A 37 -0.79 -14.80 20.16
CA ASN A 37 -1.16 -15.94 19.32
C ASN A 37 -2.42 -15.70 18.47
N LYS A 38 -3.22 -14.67 18.78
CA LYS A 38 -4.39 -14.26 18.01
C LYS A 38 -4.09 -13.13 17.00
N PHE A 39 -2.84 -12.68 16.93
CA PHE A 39 -2.46 -11.66 15.94
C PHE A 39 -2.68 -12.21 14.52
N PRO A 40 -3.34 -11.44 13.64
CA PRO A 40 -3.70 -11.89 12.30
C PRO A 40 -2.50 -11.86 11.34
N TYR A 41 -1.53 -12.76 11.54
CA TYR A 41 -0.26 -12.81 10.79
C TYR A 41 -0.47 -12.90 9.27
N TYR A 42 -1.40 -13.75 8.83
CA TYR A 42 -1.69 -13.92 7.40
C TYR A 42 -2.22 -12.63 6.78
N GLN A 43 -3.19 -11.99 7.41
CA GLN A 43 -3.76 -10.73 6.94
C GLN A 43 -2.72 -9.61 6.96
N SER A 44 -1.86 -9.59 7.97
CA SER A 44 -0.75 -8.64 8.08
C SER A 44 0.27 -8.81 6.97
N LEU A 45 0.58 -10.05 6.55
CA LEU A 45 1.48 -10.33 5.43
C LEU A 45 0.90 -9.83 4.10
N ILE A 46 -0.40 -10.04 3.88
CA ILE A 46 -1.10 -9.54 2.69
C ILE A 46 -1.08 -8.00 2.67
N LEU A 47 -1.38 -7.39 3.82
CA LEU A 47 -1.34 -5.93 3.97
C LEU A 47 0.07 -5.38 3.73
N PHE A 48 1.10 -6.05 4.23
CA PHE A 48 2.50 -5.70 3.97
C PHE A 48 2.80 -5.64 2.47
N ALA A 49 2.42 -6.68 1.71
CA ALA A 49 2.64 -6.71 0.27
C ALA A 49 1.89 -5.58 -0.46
N ALA A 50 0.62 -5.34 -0.10
CA ALA A 50 -0.18 -4.27 -0.67
C ALA A 50 0.40 -2.87 -0.37
N LEU A 51 0.79 -2.61 0.87
CA LEU A 51 1.39 -1.33 1.27
C LEU A 51 2.76 -1.11 0.61
N THR A 52 3.60 -2.15 0.52
CA THR A 52 4.88 -2.07 -0.19
C THR A 52 4.70 -1.61 -1.64
N CYS A 53 3.69 -2.12 -2.34
CA CYS A 53 3.35 -1.68 -3.69
C CYS A 53 2.79 -0.24 -3.72
N ALA A 54 1.90 0.10 -2.78
CA ALA A 54 1.24 1.41 -2.77
C ALA A 54 2.22 2.56 -2.49
N PHE A 55 3.19 2.36 -1.60
CA PHE A 55 4.13 3.42 -1.21
C PHE A 55 5.19 3.76 -2.26
N THR A 56 5.36 2.94 -3.31
CA THR A 56 6.24 3.28 -4.45
C THR A 56 5.77 4.51 -5.24
N VAL A 57 4.53 4.95 -5.02
CA VAL A 57 3.95 6.15 -5.66
C VAL A 57 4.76 7.42 -5.36
N LYS A 58 5.28 7.54 -4.15
CA LYS A 58 6.07 8.70 -3.71
C LYS A 58 7.36 8.88 -4.52
N ASP A 59 7.97 7.78 -4.94
CA ASP A 59 9.24 7.79 -5.66
C ASP A 59 9.16 8.48 -7.04
N ILE A 60 7.94 8.68 -7.56
CA ILE A 60 7.73 9.34 -8.86
C ILE A 60 8.14 10.81 -8.81
N ASN A 61 7.74 11.53 -7.76
CA ASN A 61 8.08 12.93 -7.59
C ASN A 61 9.53 13.14 -7.19
N ASP A 62 10.12 12.18 -6.49
CA ASP A 62 11.48 12.22 -5.97
C ASP A 62 12.54 11.78 -7.00
N TYR A 63 12.12 11.41 -8.24
CA TYR A 63 12.98 10.83 -9.29
C TYR A 63 14.29 11.58 -9.50
N GLU A 64 14.28 12.91 -9.68
CA GLU A 64 15.48 13.68 -9.95
C GLU A 64 16.42 13.74 -8.73
N GLY A 65 15.84 13.84 -7.53
CA GLY A 65 16.56 13.81 -6.27
C GLY A 65 17.19 12.45 -5.99
N ASP A 66 16.45 11.39 -6.21
CA ASP A 66 16.88 10.01 -6.02
C ASP A 66 18.02 9.65 -6.99
N LYS A 67 17.86 10.02 -8.27
CA LYS A 67 18.88 9.82 -9.29
C LYS A 67 20.19 10.54 -8.95
N LYS A 68 20.11 11.80 -8.50
CA LYS A 68 21.28 12.60 -8.10
C LYS A 68 22.00 12.01 -6.88
N ASN A 69 21.24 11.40 -5.96
CA ASN A 69 21.79 10.83 -4.72
C ASN A 69 22.11 9.32 -4.82
N ASN A 70 22.03 8.73 -6.03
CA ASN A 70 22.19 7.29 -6.27
C ASN A 70 21.25 6.41 -5.41
N ILE A 71 20.01 6.86 -5.20
CA ILE A 71 18.97 6.09 -4.55
C ILE A 71 18.22 5.29 -5.61
N MET A 72 18.28 3.96 -5.51
CA MET A 72 17.65 3.05 -6.48
C MET A 72 16.17 2.88 -6.13
N THR A 73 15.30 3.63 -6.81
CA THR A 73 13.85 3.50 -6.78
C THR A 73 13.33 2.95 -8.11
N LEU A 74 12.06 2.53 -8.17
CA LEU A 74 11.47 2.02 -9.42
C LEU A 74 11.64 2.99 -10.60
N PRO A 75 11.33 4.31 -10.46
CA PRO A 75 11.54 5.26 -11.53
C PRO A 75 13.02 5.41 -11.93
N VAL A 76 13.95 5.32 -10.97
CA VAL A 76 15.39 5.44 -11.26
C VAL A 76 15.90 4.22 -12.02
N LEU A 77 15.45 3.00 -11.68
CA LEU A 77 15.86 1.75 -12.32
C LEU A 77 15.34 1.61 -13.74
N PHE A 78 14.06 1.93 -13.97
CA PHE A 78 13.38 1.69 -15.25
C PHE A 78 13.22 2.96 -16.11
N GLY A 79 13.67 4.11 -15.61
CA GLY A 79 13.45 5.41 -16.21
C GLY A 79 12.07 6.01 -15.84
N LYS A 80 11.96 7.34 -15.91
CA LYS A 80 10.82 8.11 -15.42
C LYS A 80 9.47 7.62 -15.97
N GLU A 81 9.36 7.41 -17.29
CA GLU A 81 8.10 7.00 -17.91
C GLU A 81 7.73 5.54 -17.60
N LYS A 82 8.68 4.62 -17.79
CA LYS A 82 8.42 3.19 -17.50
C LYS A 82 8.17 2.98 -16.02
N GLY A 83 8.96 3.61 -15.16
CA GLY A 83 8.79 3.56 -13.70
C GLY A 83 7.41 4.05 -13.29
N ARG A 84 6.92 5.16 -13.86
CA ARG A 84 5.57 5.69 -13.64
C ARG A 84 4.47 4.68 -14.02
N LYS A 85 4.59 4.05 -15.20
CA LYS A 85 3.64 3.01 -15.65
C LYS A 85 3.63 1.79 -14.73
N ILE A 86 4.81 1.33 -14.32
CA ILE A 86 4.95 0.21 -13.36
C ILE A 86 4.31 0.58 -12.02
N THR A 87 4.56 1.80 -11.52
CA THR A 87 3.98 2.26 -10.25
C THR A 87 2.45 2.41 -10.35
N ALA A 88 1.92 2.90 -11.48
CA ALA A 88 0.47 2.96 -11.71
C ALA A 88 -0.17 1.56 -11.66
N PHE A 89 0.46 0.59 -12.31
CA PHE A 89 0.01 -0.81 -12.26
C PHE A 89 0.12 -1.41 -10.86
N ALA A 90 1.24 -1.18 -10.16
CA ALA A 90 1.44 -1.65 -8.79
C ALA A 90 0.41 -1.06 -7.82
N ALA A 91 0.06 0.23 -7.98
CA ALA A 91 -1.00 0.86 -7.21
C ALA A 91 -2.35 0.19 -7.47
N LEU A 92 -2.78 0.05 -8.72
CA LEU A 92 -4.03 -0.65 -9.06
C LEU A 92 -4.06 -2.07 -8.50
N PHE A 93 -2.95 -2.80 -8.67
CA PHE A 93 -2.80 -4.16 -8.15
C PHE A 93 -3.01 -4.20 -6.63
N SER A 94 -2.43 -3.27 -5.87
CA SER A 94 -2.55 -3.25 -4.40
C SER A 94 -4.00 -3.06 -3.94
N TYR A 95 -4.80 -2.23 -4.61
CA TYR A 95 -6.22 -2.02 -4.30
C TYR A 95 -7.09 -3.25 -4.58
N LEU A 96 -6.74 -4.06 -5.59
CA LEU A 96 -7.48 -5.27 -5.94
C LEU A 96 -6.96 -6.51 -5.19
N PHE A 97 -5.65 -6.59 -5.00
CA PHE A 97 -5.00 -7.72 -4.37
C PHE A 97 -5.44 -7.88 -2.90
N LEU A 98 -5.51 -6.78 -2.15
CA LEU A 98 -5.88 -6.82 -0.73
C LEU A 98 -7.26 -7.44 -0.51
N PRO A 99 -8.36 -6.95 -1.14
CA PRO A 99 -9.67 -7.58 -1.01
C PRO A 99 -9.72 -9.02 -1.51
N ALA A 100 -9.07 -9.32 -2.64
CA ALA A 100 -9.07 -10.66 -3.21
C ALA A 100 -8.37 -11.68 -2.30
N ALA A 101 -7.19 -11.33 -1.80
CA ALA A 101 -6.40 -12.20 -0.92
C ALA A 101 -7.07 -12.41 0.45
N LEU A 102 -7.80 -11.41 0.95
CA LEU A 102 -8.61 -11.52 2.17
C LEU A 102 -9.97 -12.21 1.93
N LYS A 103 -10.30 -12.59 0.68
CA LYS A 103 -11.60 -13.15 0.28
C LYS A 103 -12.79 -12.23 0.57
N ALA A 104 -12.54 -10.93 0.73
CA ALA A 104 -13.54 -9.90 0.96
C ALA A 104 -14.01 -9.31 -0.39
N TYR A 105 -14.60 -10.15 -1.24
CA TYR A 105 -14.90 -9.82 -2.65
C TYR A 105 -15.82 -8.61 -2.82
N PHE A 106 -16.67 -8.29 -1.86
CA PHE A 106 -17.51 -7.08 -1.87
C PHE A 106 -16.68 -5.79 -1.83
N LEU A 107 -15.40 -5.85 -1.37
CA LEU A 107 -14.46 -4.72 -1.40
C LEU A 107 -13.76 -4.56 -2.76
N LEU A 108 -13.93 -5.49 -3.70
CA LEU A 108 -13.36 -5.36 -5.05
C LEU A 108 -13.96 -4.18 -5.83
N VAL A 109 -15.23 -3.86 -5.58
CA VAL A 109 -15.89 -2.73 -6.24
C VAL A 109 -15.24 -1.39 -5.85
N PRO A 110 -15.17 -1.02 -4.57
CA PRO A 110 -14.44 0.19 -4.17
C PRO A 110 -12.94 0.09 -4.54
N GLY A 111 -12.32 -1.09 -4.44
CA GLY A 111 -10.94 -1.32 -4.88
C GLY A 111 -10.73 -1.00 -6.36
N ALA A 112 -11.64 -1.41 -7.24
CA ALA A 112 -11.58 -1.10 -8.66
C ALA A 112 -11.78 0.42 -8.93
N ILE A 113 -12.71 1.07 -8.23
CA ILE A 113 -12.99 2.49 -8.40
C ILE A 113 -11.78 3.32 -7.97
N PHE A 114 -11.34 3.18 -6.73
CA PHE A 114 -10.22 3.98 -6.19
C PHE A 114 -8.87 3.57 -6.80
N GLY A 115 -8.67 2.28 -7.09
CA GLY A 115 -7.47 1.78 -7.73
C GLY A 115 -7.32 2.30 -9.16
N SER A 116 -8.38 2.27 -9.97
CA SER A 116 -8.35 2.81 -11.33
C SER A 116 -8.18 4.34 -11.32
N ALA A 117 -8.88 5.06 -10.45
CA ALA A 117 -8.71 6.51 -10.31
C ALA A 117 -7.26 6.87 -9.94
N THR A 118 -6.67 6.15 -8.99
CA THR A 118 -5.26 6.32 -8.59
C THR A 118 -4.31 6.00 -9.75
N ALA A 119 -4.52 4.88 -10.45
CA ALA A 119 -3.67 4.48 -11.58
C ALA A 119 -3.73 5.47 -12.73
N VAL A 120 -4.92 5.98 -13.06
CA VAL A 120 -5.11 7.02 -14.09
C VAL A 120 -4.41 8.31 -13.69
N LEU A 121 -4.56 8.75 -12.43
CA LEU A 121 -3.88 9.93 -11.92
C LEU A 121 -2.35 9.81 -12.04
N ILE A 122 -1.79 8.66 -11.68
CA ILE A 122 -0.35 8.38 -11.80
C ILE A 122 0.07 8.33 -13.27
N TYR A 123 -0.67 7.61 -14.11
CA TYR A 123 -0.32 7.38 -15.52
C TYR A 123 -0.25 8.68 -16.32
N PHE A 124 -1.20 9.59 -16.11
CA PHE A 124 -1.30 10.87 -16.82
C PHE A 124 -0.54 12.02 -16.16
N SER A 125 0.13 11.80 -15.04
CA SER A 125 0.93 12.81 -14.36
C SER A 125 2.24 13.10 -15.10
N GLU A 126 2.25 14.06 -16.00
CA GLU A 126 3.45 14.38 -16.81
C GLU A 126 4.52 15.16 -16.04
N LYS A 127 4.12 16.17 -15.25
CA LYS A 127 5.06 17.09 -14.57
C LYS A 127 5.29 16.70 -13.11
N LYS A 128 4.25 16.80 -12.29
CA LYS A 128 4.29 16.50 -10.86
C LYS A 128 3.02 15.78 -10.45
N LEU A 129 3.18 14.64 -9.79
CA LEU A 129 2.06 13.89 -9.25
C LEU A 129 1.49 14.62 -8.04
N ASN A 130 0.18 14.75 -7.97
CA ASN A 130 -0.51 15.24 -6.78
C ASN A 130 -0.63 14.11 -5.74
N GLU A 131 0.40 13.98 -4.91
CA GLU A 131 0.46 12.95 -3.86
C GLU A 131 -0.71 13.07 -2.87
N SER A 132 -1.13 14.29 -2.54
CA SER A 132 -2.25 14.51 -1.60
C SER A 132 -3.54 13.89 -2.13
N LEU A 133 -3.77 13.94 -3.44
CA LEU A 133 -4.94 13.33 -4.07
C LEU A 133 -4.85 11.80 -4.08
N VAL A 134 -3.66 11.25 -4.29
CA VAL A 134 -3.42 9.79 -4.18
C VAL A 134 -3.69 9.30 -2.77
N PHE A 135 -3.17 10.00 -1.76
CA PHE A 135 -3.43 9.66 -0.35
C PHE A 135 -4.90 9.86 0.05
N LEU A 136 -5.59 10.85 -0.53
CA LEU A 136 -7.04 11.02 -0.34
C LEU A 136 -7.80 9.80 -0.87
N PHE A 137 -7.47 9.29 -2.07
CA PHE A 137 -8.11 8.10 -2.61
C PHE A 137 -7.83 6.86 -1.76
N LEU A 138 -6.62 6.70 -1.24
CA LEU A 138 -6.29 5.64 -0.30
C LEU A 138 -7.11 5.75 0.99
N PHE A 139 -7.23 6.95 1.55
CA PHE A 139 -8.03 7.20 2.75
C PHE A 139 -9.50 6.89 2.51
N LEU A 140 -10.08 7.35 1.39
CA LEU A 140 -11.47 7.08 1.04
C LEU A 140 -11.72 5.58 0.81
N PHE A 141 -10.77 4.88 0.21
CA PHE A 141 -10.83 3.42 0.11
C PHE A 141 -10.86 2.75 1.49
N CYS A 142 -9.95 3.12 2.39
CA CYS A 142 -9.94 2.59 3.76
C CYS A 142 -11.23 2.89 4.50
N LEU A 143 -11.78 4.09 4.35
CA LEU A 143 -13.07 4.49 4.94
C LEU A 143 -14.22 3.65 4.38
N SER A 144 -14.24 3.42 3.06
CA SER A 144 -15.26 2.57 2.42
C SER A 144 -15.14 1.11 2.88
N CYS A 145 -13.92 0.59 3.04
CA CYS A 145 -13.69 -0.73 3.60
C CYS A 145 -14.23 -0.84 5.03
N PHE A 146 -13.95 0.14 5.87
CA PHE A 146 -14.45 0.18 7.25
C PHE A 146 -15.97 0.22 7.29
N ALA A 147 -16.61 1.12 6.51
CA ALA A 147 -18.05 1.24 6.43
C ALA A 147 -18.72 -0.06 5.97
N LEU A 148 -18.25 -0.64 4.87
CA LEU A 148 -18.80 -1.89 4.33
C LEU A 148 -18.61 -3.07 5.29
N CYS A 149 -17.45 -3.20 5.93
CA CYS A 149 -17.24 -4.23 6.95
C CYS A 149 -18.16 -4.06 8.15
N SER A 150 -18.45 -2.83 8.55
CA SER A 150 -19.41 -2.55 9.64
C SER A 150 -20.83 -2.93 9.26
N PHE A 151 -21.25 -2.73 7.99
CA PHE A 151 -22.57 -3.12 7.51
C PHE A 151 -22.72 -4.64 7.33
N TYR A 152 -21.73 -5.31 6.80
CA TYR A 152 -21.78 -6.76 6.56
C TYR A 152 -21.57 -7.60 7.82
N GLY A 153 -21.16 -6.98 8.95
CA GLY A 153 -21.09 -7.61 10.27
C GLY A 153 -19.96 -8.63 10.44
N LYS A 154 -20.13 -9.50 11.44
CA LYS A 154 -19.11 -10.45 11.92
C LYS A 154 -18.60 -11.51 10.93
N GLY A 155 -19.07 -11.57 9.69
CA GLY A 155 -18.63 -12.51 8.65
C GLY A 155 -17.75 -11.91 7.57
N CYS A 156 -17.34 -10.64 7.71
CA CYS A 156 -16.77 -9.86 6.64
C CYS A 156 -15.36 -10.32 6.21
N ILE A 157 -14.58 -10.84 7.15
CA ILE A 157 -13.24 -11.37 6.88
C ILE A 157 -13.13 -12.77 7.49
N PRO A 158 -13.04 -13.83 6.64
CA PRO A 158 -12.90 -15.19 7.14
C PRO A 158 -11.64 -15.34 8.02
N GLY A 159 -11.79 -15.91 9.21
CA GLY A 159 -10.67 -16.25 10.10
C GLY A 159 -10.26 -15.19 11.13
N ILE A 160 -11.09 -14.17 11.35
CA ILE A 160 -10.86 -13.19 12.44
C ILE A 160 -11.61 -13.57 13.75
N TYR A 161 -12.35 -14.69 13.76
CA TYR A 161 -13.02 -15.20 14.97
C TYR A 161 -12.50 -16.53 15.40
#